data_4224425f25051e2634670e4b58af47e2
#
_entry.id   4224425f25051e2634670e4b58af47e2
#
_cell.length_a   1.000
_cell.length_b   1.000
_cell.length_c   1.000
_cell.angle_alpha   90.00
_cell.angle_beta   90.00
_cell.angle_gamma   90.00
#
_symmetry.space_group_name_H-M   'P 1'
#
loop_
_entity.id
_entity.type
_entity.pdbx_description
1 polymer ?
#
loop_
_entity_poly.entity_id
_entity_poly.type
_entity_poly.pdbx_seq_one_letter_code
_entity_poly.pdbx_strand_id
1 'polypeptide(L)'
;MTMLMKDLGIAQVMLQRLNEKRLPYALKLKESVDKGELLTDYDREFLREAAEEARFIPALLERQPQFKPLAQQVFLLFAQITAKALENEKGSTKKG
;
A
#
# COMPACT_ATOMS: atom_id res chain seq x y z
N MET A 1 23.43 5.51 -18.30
CA MET A 1 22.57 4.55 -19.00
C MET A 1 22.28 3.30 -18.18
N THR A 2 23.31 2.68 -17.58
CA THR A 2 23.12 1.47 -16.78
C THR A 2 22.20 1.72 -15.60
N MET A 3 22.28 2.87 -14.93
CA MET A 3 21.45 3.23 -13.80
C MET A 3 19.98 3.40 -14.21
N LEU A 4 19.73 4.00 -15.39
CA LEU A 4 18.37 4.18 -15.88
C LEU A 4 17.68 2.85 -16.14
N MET A 5 18.40 1.90 -16.77
CA MET A 5 17.86 0.57 -17.02
C MET A 5 17.59 -0.19 -15.71
N LYS A 6 18.46 -0.03 -14.74
CA LYS A 6 18.29 -0.63 -13.42
C LYS A 6 17.07 -0.08 -12.73
N ASP A 7 16.86 1.25 -12.79
CA ASP A 7 15.68 1.90 -12.20
C ASP A 7 14.40 1.42 -12.87
N LEU A 8 14.39 1.26 -14.19
CA LEU A 8 13.23 0.73 -14.91
C LEU A 8 12.94 -0.72 -14.51
N GLY A 9 14.00 -1.53 -14.35
CA GLY A 9 13.85 -2.92 -13.90
C GLY A 9 13.24 -3.00 -12.53
N ILE A 10 13.69 -2.15 -11.60
CA ILE A 10 13.13 -2.07 -10.25
C ILE A 10 11.66 -1.66 -10.30
N ALA A 11 11.34 -0.64 -11.10
CA ALA A 11 9.97 -0.17 -11.25
C ALA A 11 9.06 -1.27 -11.78
N GLN A 12 9.52 -2.05 -12.76
CA GLN A 12 8.74 -3.15 -13.33
C GLN A 12 8.47 -4.23 -12.29
N VAL A 13 9.48 -4.59 -11.50
CA VAL A 13 9.31 -5.59 -10.43
C VAL A 13 8.30 -5.10 -9.39
N MET A 14 8.39 -3.84 -8.99
CA MET A 14 7.46 -3.26 -8.02
C MET A 14 6.03 -3.24 -8.57
N LEU A 15 5.86 -2.86 -9.83
CA LEU A 15 4.56 -2.86 -10.48
C LEU A 15 3.97 -4.26 -10.57
N GLN A 16 4.80 -5.24 -10.90
CA GLN A 16 4.36 -6.63 -10.97
C GLN A 16 3.87 -7.12 -9.62
N ARG A 17 4.62 -6.86 -8.55
CA ARG A 17 4.22 -7.22 -7.19
C ARG A 17 2.93 -6.51 -6.79
N LEU A 18 2.82 -5.24 -7.15
CA LEU A 18 1.62 -4.46 -6.84
C LEU A 18 0.40 -5.11 -7.50
N ASN A 19 0.49 -5.40 -8.79
CA ASN A 19 -0.64 -5.96 -9.55
C ASN A 19 -1.00 -7.37 -9.12
N GLU A 20 -0.02 -8.21 -8.85
CA GLU A 20 -0.26 -9.64 -8.60
C GLU A 20 -0.54 -9.95 -7.14
N LYS A 21 0.03 -9.19 -6.20
CA LYS A 21 -0.04 -9.52 -4.77
C LYS A 21 -0.58 -8.38 -3.91
N ARG A 22 0.01 -7.20 -4.03
CA ARG A 22 -0.30 -6.10 -3.12
C ARG A 22 -1.69 -5.53 -3.35
N LEU A 23 -2.03 -5.25 -4.60
CA LEU A 23 -3.29 -4.60 -4.91
C LEU A 23 -4.49 -5.49 -4.63
N PRO A 24 -4.50 -6.77 -5.06
CA PRO A 24 -5.63 -7.64 -4.72
C PRO A 24 -5.85 -7.78 -3.22
N TYR A 25 -4.78 -7.93 -2.44
CA TYR A 25 -4.88 -8.03 -1.00
C TYR A 25 -5.37 -6.72 -0.37
N ALA A 26 -4.86 -5.58 -0.85
CA ALA A 26 -5.27 -4.27 -0.35
C ALA A 26 -6.76 -4.01 -0.62
N LEU A 27 -7.26 -4.43 -1.78
CA LEU A 27 -8.68 -4.27 -2.10
C LEU A 27 -9.56 -5.14 -1.19
N LYS A 28 -9.11 -6.34 -0.87
CA LYS A 28 -9.79 -7.19 0.10
C LYS A 28 -9.80 -6.56 1.49
N LEU A 29 -8.67 -5.98 1.91
CA LEU A 29 -8.58 -5.28 3.19
C LEU A 29 -9.53 -4.10 3.24
N LYS A 30 -9.60 -3.33 2.16
CA LYS A 30 -10.49 -2.18 2.10
C LYS A 30 -11.94 -2.63 2.29
N GLU A 31 -12.33 -3.70 1.61
CA GLU A 31 -13.67 -4.25 1.74
C GLU A 31 -13.96 -4.66 3.18
N SER A 32 -13.02 -5.35 3.83
CA SER A 32 -13.17 -5.79 5.21
C SER A 32 -13.31 -4.63 6.19
N VAL A 33 -12.43 -3.63 6.08
CA VAL A 33 -12.48 -2.50 7.01
C VAL A 33 -13.72 -1.62 6.75
N ASP A 34 -14.18 -1.54 5.52
CA ASP A 34 -15.40 -0.80 5.21
C ASP A 34 -16.64 -1.47 5.83
N LYS A 35 -16.56 -2.77 6.07
CA LYS A 35 -17.61 -3.51 6.79
C LYS A 35 -17.49 -3.41 8.30
N GLY A 36 -16.47 -2.72 8.80
CA GLY A 36 -16.24 -2.55 10.23
C GLY A 36 -15.36 -3.60 10.88
N GLU A 37 -14.76 -4.48 10.09
CA GLU A 37 -13.90 -5.53 10.61
C GLU A 37 -12.55 -4.98 11.08
N LEU A 38 -11.98 -5.63 12.08
CA LEU A 38 -10.67 -5.28 12.61
C LEU A 38 -9.58 -5.97 11.79
N LEU A 39 -8.39 -5.35 11.75
CA LEU A 39 -7.24 -5.95 11.10
C LEU A 39 -6.74 -7.14 11.91
N THR A 40 -6.40 -8.21 11.21
CA THR A 40 -5.70 -9.35 11.80
C THR A 40 -4.22 -9.02 11.95
N ASP A 41 -3.48 -9.87 12.68
CA ASP A 41 -2.02 -9.70 12.77
C ASP A 41 -1.37 -9.83 11.40
N TYR A 42 -1.88 -10.72 10.56
CA TYR A 42 -1.41 -10.87 9.19
C TYR A 42 -1.63 -9.60 8.38
N ASP A 43 -2.79 -8.97 8.52
CA ASP A 43 -3.11 -7.73 7.83
C ASP A 43 -2.15 -6.60 8.24
N ARG A 44 -1.86 -6.50 9.54
CA ARG A 44 -0.92 -5.49 10.05
C ARG A 44 0.47 -5.70 9.51
N GLU A 45 0.91 -6.95 9.44
CA GLU A 45 2.22 -7.28 8.89
C GLU A 45 2.29 -6.93 7.40
N PHE A 46 1.24 -7.20 6.66
CA PHE A 46 1.15 -6.83 5.25
C PHE A 46 1.29 -5.31 5.07
N LEU A 47 0.57 -4.53 5.88
CA LEU A 47 0.63 -3.06 5.80
C LEU A 47 2.01 -2.55 6.20
N ARG A 48 2.63 -3.16 7.20
CA ARG A 48 3.97 -2.79 7.63
C ARG A 48 4.99 -3.01 6.51
N GLU A 49 4.95 -4.16 5.88
CA GLU A 49 5.85 -4.49 4.77
C GLU A 49 5.64 -3.55 3.59
N ALA A 50 4.38 -3.24 3.27
CA ALA A 50 4.07 -2.30 2.21
C ALA A 50 4.62 -0.90 2.51
N ALA A 51 4.52 -0.46 3.77
CA ALA A 51 5.06 0.83 4.18
C ALA A 51 6.58 0.87 4.06
N GLU A 52 7.26 -0.23 4.41
CA GLU A 52 8.70 -0.31 4.26
C GLU A 52 9.14 -0.21 2.80
N GLU A 53 8.45 -0.93 1.92
CA GLU A 53 8.73 -0.83 0.48
C GLU A 53 8.47 0.57 -0.06
N ALA A 54 7.44 1.23 0.46
CA ALA A 54 7.07 2.58 0.03
C ALA A 54 8.16 3.61 0.29
N ARG A 55 9.10 3.33 1.20
CA ARG A 55 10.21 4.24 1.49
C ARG A 55 11.10 4.48 0.28
N PHE A 56 11.15 3.54 -0.65
CA PHE A 56 11.97 3.65 -1.85
C PHE A 56 11.27 4.38 -2.99
N ILE A 57 9.97 4.60 -2.87
CA ILE A 57 9.17 5.18 -3.96
C ILE A 57 9.54 6.62 -4.28
N PRO A 58 9.75 7.53 -3.29
CA PRO A 58 10.08 8.91 -3.63
C PRO A 58 11.32 9.04 -4.50
N ALA A 59 12.39 8.30 -4.17
CA ALA A 59 13.61 8.34 -4.97
C ALA A 59 13.39 7.80 -6.38
N LEU A 60 12.59 6.75 -6.50
CA LEU A 60 12.25 6.17 -7.80
C LEU A 60 11.45 7.16 -8.65
N LEU A 61 10.50 7.87 -8.05
CA LEU A 61 9.65 8.83 -8.74
C LEU A 61 10.42 10.07 -9.23
N GLU A 62 11.51 10.44 -8.54
CA GLU A 62 12.38 11.50 -9.02
C GLU A 62 13.02 11.15 -10.37
N ARG A 63 13.35 9.86 -10.54
CA ARG A 63 13.98 9.37 -11.77
C ARG A 63 12.98 8.93 -12.82
N GLN A 64 11.81 8.46 -12.37
CA GLN A 64 10.76 7.93 -13.25
C GLN A 64 9.42 8.60 -12.90
N PRO A 65 9.28 9.90 -13.22
CA PRO A 65 8.07 10.66 -12.80
C PRO A 65 6.78 10.20 -13.44
N GLN A 66 6.84 9.39 -14.50
CA GLN A 66 5.65 8.87 -15.14
C GLN A 66 4.82 7.97 -14.23
N PHE A 67 5.40 7.47 -13.13
CA PHE A 67 4.69 6.62 -12.17
C PHE A 67 4.03 7.39 -11.04
N LYS A 68 4.16 8.73 -11.01
CA LYS A 68 3.55 9.54 -9.93
C LYS A 68 2.04 9.35 -9.80
N PRO A 69 1.25 9.39 -10.89
CA PRO A 69 -0.19 9.22 -10.74
C PRO A 69 -0.56 7.88 -10.13
N LEU A 70 0.12 6.80 -10.54
CA LEU A 70 -0.12 5.48 -9.98
C LEU A 70 0.23 5.43 -8.50
N ALA A 71 1.39 5.98 -8.13
CA ALA A 71 1.83 6.01 -6.73
C ALA A 71 0.83 6.77 -5.86
N GLN A 72 0.30 7.89 -6.35
CA GLN A 72 -0.69 8.67 -5.62
C GLN A 72 -1.97 7.88 -5.36
N GLN A 73 -2.45 7.13 -6.35
CA GLN A 73 -3.64 6.29 -6.21
C GLN A 73 -3.41 5.17 -5.19
N VAL A 74 -2.26 4.54 -5.25
CA VAL A 74 -1.92 3.47 -4.31
C VAL A 74 -1.79 3.99 -2.88
N PHE A 75 -1.11 5.13 -2.70
CA PHE A 75 -0.99 5.74 -1.38
C PHE A 75 -2.36 6.13 -0.82
N LEU A 76 -3.24 6.65 -1.66
CA LEU A 76 -4.59 7.00 -1.24
C LEU A 76 -5.35 5.76 -0.76
N LEU A 77 -5.25 4.67 -1.49
CA LEU A 77 -5.91 3.40 -1.10
C LEU A 77 -5.42 2.94 0.27
N PHE A 78 -4.10 2.90 0.48
CA PHE A 78 -3.54 2.48 1.76
C PHE A 78 -3.91 3.44 2.89
N ALA A 79 -3.95 4.74 2.62
CA ALA A 79 -4.38 5.74 3.61
C ALA A 79 -5.83 5.52 4.02
N GLN A 80 -6.70 5.22 3.07
CA GLN A 80 -8.12 4.94 3.34
C GLN A 80 -8.28 3.70 4.21
N ILE A 81 -7.53 2.64 3.89
CA ILE A 81 -7.56 1.39 4.66
C ILE A 81 -7.12 1.67 6.10
N THR A 82 -6.01 2.36 6.27
CA THR A 82 -5.45 2.65 7.59
C THR A 82 -6.39 3.52 8.43
N ALA A 83 -6.95 4.56 7.83
CA ALA A 83 -7.88 5.45 8.53
C ALA A 83 -9.13 4.70 8.97
N LYS A 84 -9.69 3.88 8.10
CA LYS A 84 -10.90 3.12 8.44
C LYS A 84 -10.62 2.05 9.48
N ALA A 85 -9.47 1.38 9.38
CA ALA A 85 -9.05 0.39 10.37
C ALA A 85 -8.92 1.01 11.76
N LEU A 86 -8.32 2.19 11.83
CA LEU A 86 -8.18 2.91 13.09
C LEU A 86 -9.54 3.31 13.67
N GLU A 87 -10.43 3.77 12.83
CA GLU A 87 -11.80 4.10 13.22
C GLU A 87 -12.52 2.87 13.79
N ASN A 88 -12.36 1.71 13.16
CA ASN A 88 -12.95 0.46 13.63
C ASN A 88 -12.40 0.05 14.99
N GLU A 89 -11.10 0.22 15.21
CA GLU A 89 -10.48 -0.07 16.51
C GLU A 89 -11.03 0.82 17.62
N LYS A 90 -11.20 2.11 17.32
CA LYS A 90 -11.77 3.06 18.28
C LYS A 90 -13.20 2.70 18.63
N GLY A 91 -13.99 2.31 17.64
CA GLY A 91 -15.37 1.85 17.87
C GLY A 91 -15.43 0.61 18.74
N SER A 92 -14.53 -0.34 18.49
CA SER A 92 -14.42 -1.56 19.29
C SER A 92 -14.03 -1.25 20.73
N THR A 93 -13.08 -0.34 20.93
CA THR A 93 -12.64 0.07 22.27
C THR A 93 -13.76 0.73 23.05
N LYS A 94 -14.60 1.53 22.38
CA LYS A 94 -15.73 2.20 23.04
C LYS A 94 -16.78 1.22 23.54
N LYS A 95 -16.92 0.08 22.89
CA LYS A 95 -17.89 -0.95 23.29
C LYS A 95 -17.43 -1.79 24.47
N GLY A 96 -16.12 -1.81 24.68
CA GLY A 96 -15.54 -2.52 25.81
C GLY A 96 -15.57 -1.70 27.06
#